data_4ba609c8dd0999c9755da87123bf224b
#
_entry.id   4ba609c8dd0999c9755da87123bf224b
#
_cell.length_a   1.000
_cell.length_b   1.000
_cell.length_c   1.000
_cell.angle_alpha   90.00
_cell.angle_beta   90.00
_cell.angle_gamma   90.00
#
_symmetry.space_group_name_H-M   'P 1'
#
loop_
_entity.id
_entity.type
_entity.pdbx_description
1 polymer ?
#
loop_
_entity_poly.entity_id
_entity_poly.type
_entity_poly.pdbx_seq_one_letter_code
_entity_poly.pdbx_strand_id
1 'polypeptide(L)'
;MRPRVAVIMGGYTSEHNISMKSGAVVMAHIDRDAYEVYAVHIDKDVWLVEINGNWKPIDISDFSCDDIKFDVVFNAVHGAPGENGEIQKYFDSLGIPYTGCSAQLSSLTYNKYKTLEFLEPHGLAMAKRIVLIAKDRINTDAVSYTHLRAHETP
;
A
#
# COMPACT_ATOMS: atom_id res chain seq x y z
N MET A 1 28.92 1.60 3.46
CA MET A 1 27.91 0.62 3.97
C MET A 1 26.76 0.67 2.98
N ARG A 2 26.21 -0.47 2.54
CA ARG A 2 25.04 -0.49 1.63
C ARG A 2 23.80 -0.04 2.40
N PRO A 3 22.91 0.75 1.77
CA PRO A 3 21.63 1.08 2.40
C PRO A 3 20.80 -0.18 2.69
N ARG A 4 20.14 -0.21 3.83
CA ARG A 4 19.26 -1.30 4.25
C ARG A 4 17.83 -1.03 3.80
N VAL A 5 17.34 -1.89 2.93
CA VAL A 5 16.01 -1.79 2.32
C VAL A 5 15.07 -2.80 2.98
N ALA A 6 14.00 -2.34 3.60
CA ALA A 6 12.89 -3.20 4.01
C ALA A 6 11.88 -3.32 2.86
N VAL A 7 11.73 -4.50 2.28
CA VAL A 7 10.65 -4.79 1.31
C VAL A 7 9.44 -5.27 2.09
N ILE A 8 8.48 -4.38 2.31
CA ILE A 8 7.27 -4.71 3.05
C ILE A 8 6.23 -5.34 2.13
N MET A 9 5.60 -6.43 2.59
CA MET A 9 4.59 -7.20 1.87
C MET A 9 3.53 -7.76 2.84
N GLY A 10 2.43 -8.30 2.33
CA GLY A 10 1.32 -8.78 3.15
C GLY A 10 0.16 -7.80 3.18
N GLY A 11 -0.21 -7.32 4.34
CA GLY A 11 -1.34 -6.39 4.53
C GLY A 11 -2.58 -7.05 5.11
N TYR A 12 -3.65 -6.26 5.32
CA TYR A 12 -4.82 -6.63 6.12
C TYR A 12 -6.05 -7.02 5.30
N THR A 13 -5.92 -6.99 3.98
CA THR A 13 -7.05 -7.16 3.06
C THR A 13 -6.99 -8.50 2.33
N SER A 14 -8.02 -8.79 1.53
CA SER A 14 -8.05 -9.94 0.62
C SER A 14 -6.90 -9.93 -0.42
N GLU A 15 -6.21 -8.80 -0.58
CA GLU A 15 -5.07 -8.65 -1.49
C GLU A 15 -3.73 -9.12 -0.90
N HIS A 16 -3.72 -9.60 0.36
CA HIS A 16 -2.55 -10.12 1.07
C HIS A 16 -1.70 -11.05 0.19
N ASN A 17 -2.31 -12.06 -0.43
CA ASN A 17 -1.57 -13.01 -1.26
C ASN A 17 -0.95 -12.39 -2.51
N ILE A 18 -1.58 -11.36 -3.08
CA ILE A 18 -1.03 -10.62 -4.23
C ILE A 18 0.16 -9.79 -3.78
N SER A 19 0.03 -9.13 -2.64
CA SER A 19 1.11 -8.37 -2.01
C SER A 19 2.34 -9.24 -1.72
N MET A 20 2.15 -10.44 -1.18
CA MET A 20 3.23 -11.41 -0.94
C MET A 20 3.95 -11.78 -2.24
N LYS A 21 3.22 -12.01 -3.33
CA LYS A 21 3.80 -12.30 -4.65
C LYS A 21 4.58 -11.10 -5.19
N SER A 22 4.04 -9.89 -5.07
CA SER A 22 4.72 -8.65 -5.49
C SER A 22 6.02 -8.45 -4.72
N GLY A 23 5.99 -8.61 -3.39
CA GLY A 23 7.20 -8.54 -2.56
C GLY A 23 8.23 -9.59 -2.93
N ALA A 24 7.82 -10.83 -3.20
CA ALA A 24 8.72 -11.90 -3.63
C ALA A 24 9.42 -11.57 -4.96
N VAL A 25 8.71 -10.96 -5.92
CA VAL A 25 9.32 -10.50 -7.18
C VAL A 25 10.36 -9.42 -6.93
N VAL A 26 10.08 -8.45 -6.06
CA VAL A 26 11.06 -7.42 -5.68
C VAL A 26 12.28 -8.04 -5.03
N MET A 27 12.09 -8.93 -4.05
CA MET A 27 13.18 -9.64 -3.35
C MET A 27 14.05 -10.44 -4.30
N ALA A 28 13.50 -10.99 -5.39
CA ALA A 28 14.24 -11.77 -6.39
C ALA A 28 15.06 -10.91 -7.36
N HIS A 29 14.67 -9.64 -7.59
CA HIS A 29 15.25 -8.82 -8.64
C HIS A 29 15.98 -7.57 -8.15
N ILE A 30 15.83 -7.20 -6.87
CA ILE A 30 16.53 -6.05 -6.30
C ILE A 30 18.04 -6.28 -6.30
N ASP A 31 18.80 -5.24 -6.65
CA ASP A 31 20.25 -5.28 -6.71
C ASP A 31 20.87 -5.44 -5.32
N ARG A 32 21.35 -6.65 -5.01
CA ARG A 32 21.95 -6.97 -3.71
C ARG A 32 23.44 -6.54 -3.61
N ASP A 33 24.03 -6.12 -4.70
CA ASP A 33 25.38 -5.50 -4.66
C ASP A 33 25.27 -4.03 -4.20
N ALA A 34 24.16 -3.37 -4.56
CA ALA A 34 23.90 -1.99 -4.17
C ALA A 34 23.21 -1.87 -2.78
N TYR A 35 22.36 -2.85 -2.41
CA TYR A 35 21.53 -2.80 -1.22
C TYR A 35 21.65 -4.02 -0.32
N GLU A 36 21.46 -3.81 0.97
CA GLU A 36 21.21 -4.87 1.96
C GLU A 36 19.69 -5.00 2.15
N VAL A 37 19.10 -6.14 1.73
CA VAL A 37 17.65 -6.24 1.54
C VAL A 37 17.02 -7.25 2.47
N TYR A 38 15.94 -6.83 3.12
CA TYR A 38 15.19 -7.61 4.09
C TYR A 38 13.73 -7.75 3.68
N ALA A 39 13.20 -8.96 3.73
CA ALA A 39 11.76 -9.19 3.58
C ALA A 39 11.06 -8.85 4.90
N VAL A 40 10.02 -8.03 4.82
CA VAL A 40 9.20 -7.66 5.97
C VAL A 40 7.74 -7.99 5.71
N HIS A 41 7.19 -8.86 6.54
CA HIS A 41 5.80 -9.26 6.46
C HIS A 41 4.96 -8.39 7.38
N ILE A 42 3.99 -7.71 6.80
CA ILE A 42 3.03 -6.85 7.51
C ILE A 42 1.74 -7.63 7.72
N ASP A 43 1.39 -7.87 8.97
CA ASP A 43 0.10 -8.43 9.34
C ASP A 43 -0.57 -7.55 10.39
N LYS A 44 -1.86 -7.79 10.63
CA LYS A 44 -2.68 -6.98 11.54
C LYS A 44 -2.15 -7.00 12.97
N ASP A 45 -1.66 -8.15 13.41
CA ASP A 45 -1.27 -8.39 14.80
C ASP A 45 0.24 -8.25 15.03
N VAL A 46 1.06 -8.53 14.01
CA VAL A 46 2.52 -8.52 14.14
C VAL A 46 3.21 -8.23 12.80
N TRP A 47 4.29 -7.48 12.87
CA TRP A 47 5.19 -7.27 11.73
C TRP A 47 6.47 -8.07 11.96
N LEU A 48 6.85 -8.83 10.96
CA LEU A 48 7.99 -9.74 11.04
C LEU A 48 9.02 -9.42 9.96
N VAL A 49 10.30 -9.50 10.30
CA VAL A 49 11.41 -9.41 9.35
C VAL A 49 12.14 -10.73 9.25
N GLU A 50 12.54 -11.11 8.05
CA GLU A 50 13.37 -12.29 7.83
C GLU A 50 14.85 -11.94 8.00
N ILE A 51 15.51 -12.60 8.95
CA ILE A 51 16.95 -12.46 9.22
C ILE A 51 17.58 -13.86 9.24
N ASN A 52 18.47 -14.13 8.29
CA ASN A 52 19.16 -15.41 8.17
C ASN A 52 18.22 -16.64 8.17
N GLY A 53 17.10 -16.54 7.44
CA GLY A 53 16.09 -17.60 7.33
C GLY A 53 15.15 -17.72 8.53
N ASN A 54 15.21 -16.79 9.49
CA ASN A 54 14.33 -16.78 10.67
C ASN A 54 13.48 -15.51 10.69
N TRP A 55 12.20 -15.67 10.95
CA TRP A 55 11.29 -14.55 11.13
C TRP A 55 11.35 -14.02 12.56
N LYS A 56 11.59 -12.72 12.70
CA LYS A 56 11.67 -12.03 13.99
C LYS A 56 10.72 -10.85 14.05
N PRO A 57 10.14 -10.54 15.20
CA PRO A 57 9.25 -9.38 15.34
C PRO A 57 10.01 -8.07 15.17
N ILE A 58 9.37 -7.11 14.52
CA ILE A 58 9.83 -5.72 14.42
C ILE A 58 9.32 -4.94 15.63
N ASP A 59 10.18 -4.12 16.21
CA ASP A 59 9.75 -3.07 17.13
C ASP A 59 9.06 -1.95 16.34
N ILE A 60 7.74 -1.85 16.51
CA ILE A 60 6.91 -0.86 15.79
C ILE A 60 7.18 0.57 16.28
N SER A 61 7.83 0.76 17.42
CA SER A 61 8.09 2.11 17.94
C SER A 61 9.15 2.86 17.11
N ASP A 62 10.08 2.15 16.47
CA ASP A 62 11.16 2.74 15.65
C ASP A 62 11.45 1.98 14.36
N PHE A 63 10.63 0.99 14.02
CA PHE A 63 10.77 0.11 12.85
C PHE A 63 12.14 -0.56 12.79
N SER A 64 12.55 -1.20 13.87
CA SER A 64 13.84 -1.91 13.98
C SER A 64 13.66 -3.37 14.43
N CYS A 65 14.72 -4.17 14.25
CA CYS A 65 14.80 -5.52 14.81
C CYS A 65 16.24 -5.79 15.26
N ASP A 66 16.43 -6.06 16.54
CA ASP A 66 17.75 -6.13 17.16
C ASP A 66 18.58 -4.86 16.85
N ASP A 67 19.78 -4.98 16.26
CA ASP A 67 20.62 -3.86 15.84
C ASP A 67 20.35 -3.39 14.39
N ILE A 68 19.32 -3.93 13.74
CA ILE A 68 19.00 -3.62 12.35
C ILE A 68 17.98 -2.47 12.32
N LYS A 69 18.40 -1.35 11.72
CA LYS A 69 17.53 -0.22 11.33
C LYS A 69 17.52 -0.13 9.82
N PHE A 70 16.38 0.25 9.27
CA PHE A 70 16.18 0.34 7.82
C PHE A 70 16.33 1.80 7.35
N ASP A 71 17.07 2.00 6.26
CA ASP A 71 17.30 3.31 5.68
C ASP A 71 16.18 3.73 4.73
N VAL A 72 15.48 2.75 4.15
CA VAL A 72 14.38 2.99 3.19
C VAL A 72 13.44 1.80 3.14
N VAL A 73 12.18 2.07 2.85
CA VAL A 73 11.13 1.05 2.70
C VAL A 73 10.68 0.96 1.24
N PHE A 74 10.69 -0.26 0.69
CA PHE A 74 10.00 -0.57 -0.54
C PHE A 74 8.61 -1.11 -0.21
N ASN A 75 7.57 -0.37 -0.55
CA ASN A 75 6.19 -0.75 -0.28
C ASN A 75 5.63 -1.61 -1.42
N ALA A 76 5.47 -2.91 -1.16
CA ALA A 76 4.79 -3.87 -2.04
C ALA A 76 3.44 -4.32 -1.47
N VAL A 77 2.90 -3.63 -0.47
CA VAL A 77 1.60 -3.93 0.13
C VAL A 77 0.48 -3.40 -0.74
N HIS A 78 -0.43 -4.28 -1.19
CA HIS A 78 -1.66 -3.93 -1.88
C HIS A 78 -2.81 -3.78 -0.89
N GLY A 79 -3.67 -2.79 -1.14
CA GLY A 79 -4.77 -2.45 -0.24
C GLY A 79 -4.29 -1.82 1.07
N ALA A 80 -5.10 -1.94 2.13
CA ALA A 80 -4.71 -1.47 3.46
C ALA A 80 -3.69 -2.44 4.13
N PRO A 81 -2.67 -1.88 4.82
CA PRO A 81 -2.40 -0.47 5.10
C PRO A 81 -1.51 0.22 4.05
N GLY A 82 -1.14 -0.47 2.95
CA GLY A 82 -0.13 -0.04 1.99
C GLY A 82 -0.57 1.11 1.08
N GLU A 83 -1.87 1.22 0.78
CA GLU A 83 -2.40 2.18 -0.21
C GLU A 83 -3.33 3.24 0.38
N ASN A 84 -3.80 3.07 1.62
CA ASN A 84 -4.79 3.97 2.23
C ASN A 84 -4.19 5.15 3.01
N GLY A 85 -2.85 5.27 3.01
CA GLY A 85 -2.12 6.33 3.70
C GLY A 85 -1.72 6.01 5.15
N GLU A 86 -2.13 4.86 5.70
CA GLU A 86 -1.79 4.47 7.08
C GLU A 86 -0.31 4.20 7.26
N ILE A 87 0.26 3.33 6.41
CA ILE A 87 1.66 2.96 6.51
C ILE A 87 2.59 4.12 6.14
N GLN A 88 2.16 4.98 5.22
CA GLN A 88 2.88 6.19 4.86
C GLN A 88 2.98 7.15 6.04
N LYS A 89 1.87 7.40 6.77
CA LYS A 89 1.89 8.22 8.00
C LYS A 89 2.82 7.65 9.06
N TYR A 90 2.85 6.33 9.18
CA TYR A 90 3.72 5.66 10.13
C TYR A 90 5.20 5.93 9.79
N PHE A 91 5.63 5.73 8.53
CA PHE A 91 7.01 5.99 8.12
C PHE A 91 7.35 7.49 8.11
N ASP A 92 6.40 8.36 7.76
CA ASP A 92 6.56 9.81 7.90
C ASP A 92 6.88 10.20 9.35
N SER A 93 6.20 9.59 10.33
CA SER A 93 6.43 9.86 11.76
C SER A 93 7.80 9.42 12.26
N LEU A 94 8.40 8.43 11.61
CA LEU A 94 9.75 7.93 11.93
C LEU A 94 10.84 8.57 11.08
N GLY A 95 10.47 9.38 10.08
CA GLY A 95 11.42 9.97 9.14
C GLY A 95 12.07 8.95 8.21
N ILE A 96 11.44 7.78 7.98
CA ILE A 96 11.96 6.73 7.12
C ILE A 96 11.37 6.93 5.71
N PRO A 97 12.20 7.13 4.68
CA PRO A 97 11.74 7.26 3.30
C PRO A 97 11.15 5.94 2.78
N TYR A 98 10.14 6.05 1.92
CA TYR A 98 9.44 4.90 1.32
C TYR A 98 9.09 5.14 -0.13
N THR A 99 8.87 4.06 -0.89
CA THR A 99 8.40 4.14 -2.28
C THR A 99 6.89 4.35 -2.32
N GLY A 100 6.43 5.19 -3.25
CA GLY A 100 5.01 5.47 -3.48
C GLY A 100 4.63 6.92 -3.21
N CYS A 101 3.33 7.18 -3.06
CA CYS A 101 2.79 8.51 -2.83
C CYS A 101 2.85 8.90 -1.35
N SER A 102 2.76 10.20 -1.06
CA SER A 102 2.61 10.70 0.31
C SER A 102 1.35 10.14 0.99
N ALA A 103 1.34 10.14 2.32
CA ALA A 103 0.19 9.67 3.10
C ALA A 103 -1.12 10.35 2.71
N GLN A 104 -1.07 11.67 2.46
CA GLN A 104 -2.24 12.45 2.07
C GLN A 104 -2.76 12.02 0.69
N LEU A 105 -1.87 11.88 -0.30
CA LEU A 105 -2.24 11.50 -1.65
C LEU A 105 -2.75 10.05 -1.70
N SER A 106 -2.08 9.13 -1.01
CA SER A 106 -2.52 7.73 -0.87
C SER A 106 -3.93 7.66 -0.27
N SER A 107 -4.19 8.37 0.82
CA SER A 107 -5.53 8.40 1.44
C SER A 107 -6.60 8.99 0.54
N LEU A 108 -6.27 10.01 -0.25
CA LEU A 108 -7.19 10.60 -1.22
C LEU A 108 -7.53 9.61 -2.33
N THR A 109 -6.51 9.04 -2.98
CA THR A 109 -6.67 8.17 -4.15
C THR A 109 -7.25 6.79 -3.81
N TYR A 110 -7.08 6.33 -2.59
CA TYR A 110 -7.71 5.10 -2.10
C TYR A 110 -9.25 5.21 -2.07
N ASN A 111 -9.78 6.40 -1.87
CA ASN A 111 -11.22 6.66 -1.90
C ASN A 111 -11.63 7.23 -3.25
N LYS A 112 -12.16 6.37 -4.14
CA LYS A 112 -12.57 6.74 -5.51
C LYS A 112 -13.54 7.92 -5.55
N TYR A 113 -14.49 8.01 -4.60
CA TYR A 113 -15.43 9.13 -4.55
C TYR A 113 -14.71 10.44 -4.24
N LYS A 114 -13.88 10.47 -3.21
CA LYS A 114 -13.09 11.66 -2.82
C LYS A 114 -12.11 12.06 -3.91
N THR A 115 -11.50 11.11 -4.62
CA THR A 115 -10.63 11.38 -5.76
C THR A 115 -11.39 12.14 -6.85
N LEU A 116 -12.57 11.66 -7.22
CA LEU A 116 -13.38 12.29 -8.25
C LEU A 116 -13.91 13.67 -7.80
N GLU A 117 -14.29 13.80 -6.52
CA GLU A 117 -14.69 15.08 -5.93
C GLU A 117 -13.56 16.12 -5.99
N PHE A 118 -12.35 15.69 -5.69
CA PHE A 118 -11.15 16.53 -5.79
C PHE A 118 -10.85 16.95 -7.24
N LEU A 119 -11.05 16.07 -8.22
CA LEU A 119 -10.74 16.33 -9.63
C LEU A 119 -11.82 17.16 -10.36
N GLU A 120 -13.06 17.17 -9.88
CA GLU A 120 -14.19 17.83 -10.52
C GLU A 120 -13.96 19.32 -10.82
N PRO A 121 -13.41 20.14 -9.89
CA PRO A 121 -13.15 21.56 -10.17
C PRO A 121 -12.07 21.83 -11.22
N HIS A 122 -11.29 20.79 -11.59
CA HIS A 122 -10.18 20.90 -12.53
C HIS A 122 -10.60 20.64 -14.00
N GLY A 123 -11.89 20.52 -14.27
CA GLY A 123 -12.44 20.39 -15.63
C GLY A 123 -12.16 19.06 -16.30
N LEU A 124 -11.81 18.02 -15.55
CA LEU A 124 -11.59 16.68 -16.08
C LEU A 124 -12.92 16.00 -16.37
N ALA A 125 -13.02 15.36 -17.55
CA ALA A 125 -14.19 14.57 -17.90
C ALA A 125 -14.28 13.32 -17.01
N MET A 126 -15.40 13.18 -16.30
CA MET A 126 -15.60 12.07 -15.34
C MET A 126 -16.96 11.43 -15.52
N ALA A 127 -17.04 10.14 -15.18
CA ALA A 127 -18.31 9.43 -15.12
C ALA A 127 -19.20 10.00 -13.98
N LYS A 128 -20.51 9.98 -14.19
CA LYS A 128 -21.47 10.26 -13.11
C LYS A 128 -21.24 9.24 -11.97
N ARG A 129 -21.29 9.72 -10.74
CA ARG A 129 -21.07 8.90 -9.55
C ARG A 129 -22.23 9.01 -8.56
N ILE A 130 -22.49 7.92 -7.86
CA ILE A 130 -23.46 7.85 -6.77
C ILE A 130 -22.80 7.14 -5.61
N VAL A 131 -22.97 7.67 -4.40
CA VAL A 131 -22.58 7.00 -3.16
C VAL A 131 -23.77 6.22 -2.65
N LEU A 132 -23.61 4.91 -2.49
CA LEU A 132 -24.59 4.05 -1.87
C LEU A 132 -24.21 3.84 -0.40
N ILE A 133 -25.11 4.22 0.50
CA ILE A 133 -24.98 3.93 1.92
C ILE A 133 -25.75 2.63 2.21
N ALA A 134 -25.25 1.78 3.07
CA ALA A 134 -25.77 0.41 3.30
C ALA A 134 -27.26 0.33 3.69
N LYS A 135 -27.89 1.45 4.01
CA LYS A 135 -29.34 1.56 4.34
C LYS A 135 -30.18 2.08 3.18
N ASP A 136 -29.56 2.50 2.08
CA ASP A 136 -30.29 3.09 0.97
C ASP A 136 -30.93 1.98 0.13
N ARG A 137 -32.24 2.14 -0.14
CA ARG A 137 -32.92 1.34 -1.16
C ARG A 137 -32.46 1.85 -2.52
N ILE A 138 -31.80 0.99 -3.29
CA ILE A 138 -31.39 1.30 -4.66
C ILE A 138 -32.66 1.38 -5.52
N ASN A 139 -32.98 2.56 -6.03
CA ASN A 139 -33.92 2.64 -7.14
C ASN A 139 -33.21 2.20 -8.43
N THR A 140 -33.45 0.97 -8.85
CA THR A 140 -32.80 0.35 -10.01
C THR A 140 -33.15 1.03 -11.32
N ASP A 141 -34.25 1.76 -11.40
CA ASP A 141 -34.67 2.47 -12.62
C ASP A 141 -33.80 3.70 -12.93
N ALA A 142 -33.07 4.21 -11.96
CA ALA A 142 -32.15 5.33 -12.11
C ALA A 142 -30.70 4.91 -12.44
N VAL A 143 -30.41 3.64 -12.45
CA VAL A 143 -29.05 3.11 -12.69
C VAL A 143 -28.88 2.80 -14.17
N SER A 144 -28.56 3.78 -14.98
CA SER A 144 -27.97 3.53 -16.29
C SER A 144 -26.57 2.99 -16.10
N TYR A 145 -26.41 1.68 -16.32
CA TYR A 145 -25.12 1.02 -16.23
C TYR A 145 -24.21 1.47 -17.37
N THR A 146 -23.33 2.41 -17.10
CA THR A 146 -22.07 2.47 -17.83
C THR A 146 -21.03 1.74 -16.96
N HIS A 147 -20.89 0.43 -17.17
CA HIS A 147 -19.77 -0.33 -16.66
C HIS A 147 -18.54 0.09 -17.43
N LEU A 148 -17.84 1.11 -16.95
CA LEU A 148 -16.44 1.26 -17.25
C LEU A 148 -15.70 0.28 -16.35
N ARG A 149 -15.52 -0.94 -16.82
CA ARG A 149 -14.45 -1.79 -16.31
C ARG A 149 -13.15 -1.10 -16.70
N ALA A 150 -12.48 -0.52 -15.74
CA ALA A 150 -11.07 -0.19 -15.88
C ALA A 150 -10.34 -1.55 -15.90
N HIS A 151 -10.16 -2.15 -17.05
CA HIS A 151 -9.29 -3.24 -17.42
C HIS A 151 -9.94 -4.04 -18.54
N GLU A 152 -9.70 -3.58 -19.71
CA GLU A 152 -9.48 -4.43 -20.89
C GLU A 152 -8.95 -3.49 -21.95
N THR A 153 -7.66 -3.20 -21.89
CA THR A 153 -6.90 -2.87 -23.09
C THR A 153 -6.49 -4.17 -23.75
N PRO A 154 -6.75 -4.35 -25.05
CA PRO A 154 -6.33 -5.53 -25.80
C PRO A 154 -4.81 -5.67 -25.83
#